data_8a5a262ce6f7a521b5edb38c4f124f00
#
_entry.id   8a5a262ce6f7a521b5edb38c4f124f00
#
_cell.length_a   1.000
_cell.length_b   1.000
_cell.length_c   1.000
_cell.angle_alpha   90.00
_cell.angle_beta   90.00
_cell.angle_gamma   90.00
#
_symmetry.space_group_name_H-M   'P 1'
#
loop_
_entity.id
_entity.type
_entity.pdbx_description
1 polymer ?
#
loop_
_entity_poly.entity_id
_entity_poly.type
_entity_poly.pdbx_seq_one_letter_code
_entity_poly.pdbx_strand_id
1 'polypeptide(L)'
;MNLSDHITEWLNVYLPEVRGCSKKTVDSYESAIYQFLEYLEGVKNVTAYNFNETCFSRENVEDWLKWLLSEKKNSRLTRDHRLAVLKSLLEYLKSRDIKYYLYSNSVKDIKGISYGRGKEVKPLSKKAIKAFFEAIDCTTTIGKRDFALFTLMYDLAARVGEALCLRIKDVCEDENGIYVRLYGKGAKTRTLDLSPLAGKTLKKYIEVFHGQTPLPDSFVFFSPRGFLCMMSEDTVNARLAKIASIAHVACPEVPSKMHSHQLRHTALTHWIMDGVNIAVASGALGHESVNTTIKYLGISREELQSALSKRKTYGKKEQKKYKHLKDGLKGLIRRDSKKLSNN
;
A
#
# COMPACT_ATOMS: atom_id res chain seq x y z
N MET A 1 12.23 -30.04 -18.73
CA MET A 1 11.94 -28.61 -18.95
C MET A 1 13.25 -27.84 -18.87
N ASN A 2 13.50 -26.96 -19.81
CA ASN A 2 14.66 -26.07 -19.75
C ASN A 2 14.38 -24.88 -18.81
N LEU A 3 15.40 -24.05 -18.54
CA LEU A 3 15.26 -22.92 -17.60
C LEU A 3 14.25 -21.86 -18.09
N SER A 4 14.21 -21.60 -19.40
CA SER A 4 13.27 -20.63 -19.97
C SER A 4 11.82 -21.10 -19.85
N ASP A 5 11.57 -22.41 -20.00
CA ASP A 5 10.22 -22.98 -19.81
C ASP A 5 9.76 -22.81 -18.36
N HIS A 6 10.65 -23.05 -17.40
CA HIS A 6 10.33 -22.85 -15.97
C HIS A 6 10.02 -21.39 -15.63
N ILE A 7 10.78 -20.43 -16.19
CA ILE A 7 10.52 -19.00 -15.99
C ILE A 7 9.16 -18.62 -16.60
N THR A 8 8.87 -19.13 -17.80
CA THR A 8 7.59 -18.89 -18.50
C THR A 8 6.42 -19.46 -17.72
N GLU A 9 6.53 -20.71 -17.23
CA GLU A 9 5.51 -21.33 -16.35
C GLU A 9 5.31 -20.52 -15.05
N TRP A 10 6.43 -20.07 -14.44
CA TRP A 10 6.36 -19.28 -13.22
C TRP A 10 5.60 -17.98 -13.41
N LEU A 11 5.87 -17.22 -14.48
CA LEU A 11 5.21 -15.94 -14.78
C LEU A 11 3.74 -16.12 -15.18
N ASN A 12 3.45 -17.09 -16.04
CA ASN A 12 2.15 -17.18 -16.70
C ASN A 12 1.15 -18.11 -15.99
N VAL A 13 1.63 -19.06 -15.19
CA VAL A 13 0.78 -20.04 -14.50
C VAL A 13 0.95 -19.97 -12.99
N TYR A 14 2.16 -20.13 -12.47
CA TYR A 14 2.37 -20.24 -11.04
C TYR A 14 2.02 -18.95 -10.28
N LEU A 15 2.48 -17.79 -10.75
CA LEU A 15 2.19 -16.53 -10.09
C LEU A 15 0.70 -16.17 -10.15
N PRO A 16 0.01 -16.18 -11.31
CA PRO A 16 -1.39 -15.80 -11.35
C PRO A 16 -2.33 -16.87 -10.78
N GLU A 17 -2.16 -18.15 -11.13
CA GLU A 17 -3.13 -19.19 -10.81
C GLU A 17 -2.87 -19.85 -9.45
N VAL A 18 -1.61 -20.13 -9.10
CA VAL A 18 -1.27 -20.83 -7.84
C VAL A 18 -1.09 -19.83 -6.69
N ARG A 19 -0.40 -18.70 -6.95
CA ARG A 19 -0.13 -17.67 -5.94
C ARG A 19 -1.21 -16.59 -5.89
N GLY A 20 -2.15 -16.56 -6.83
CA GLY A 20 -3.19 -15.54 -6.90
C GLY A 20 -2.66 -14.12 -7.08
N CYS A 21 -1.50 -13.96 -7.71
CA CYS A 21 -0.89 -12.64 -7.91
C CYS A 21 -1.70 -11.83 -8.92
N SER A 22 -1.89 -10.54 -8.61
CA SER A 22 -2.52 -9.62 -9.56
C SER A 22 -1.66 -9.42 -10.81
N LYS A 23 -2.29 -9.08 -11.94
CA LYS A 23 -1.57 -8.75 -13.19
C LYS A 23 -0.44 -7.73 -12.94
N LYS A 24 -0.71 -6.65 -12.21
CA LYS A 24 0.30 -5.63 -11.85
C LYS A 24 1.51 -6.21 -11.10
N THR A 25 1.29 -7.23 -10.26
CA THR A 25 2.37 -7.93 -9.57
C THR A 25 3.20 -8.77 -10.55
N VAL A 26 2.52 -9.50 -11.44
CA VAL A 26 3.18 -10.30 -12.48
C VAL A 26 4.00 -9.42 -13.41
N ASP A 27 3.45 -8.32 -13.92
CA ASP A 27 4.15 -7.35 -14.78
C ASP A 27 5.41 -6.77 -14.08
N SER A 28 5.31 -6.50 -12.77
CA SER A 28 6.45 -6.03 -11.97
C SER A 28 7.54 -7.09 -11.82
N TYR A 29 7.14 -8.36 -11.68
CA TYR A 29 8.05 -9.49 -11.58
C TYR A 29 8.72 -9.78 -12.91
N GLU A 30 7.96 -9.79 -13.99
CA GLU A 30 8.45 -9.91 -15.36
C GLU A 30 9.50 -8.83 -15.67
N SER A 31 9.20 -7.57 -15.37
CA SER A 31 10.16 -6.46 -15.53
C SER A 31 11.46 -6.67 -14.76
N ALA A 32 11.40 -7.27 -13.57
CA ALA A 32 12.60 -7.58 -12.79
C ALA A 32 13.44 -8.68 -13.44
N ILE A 33 12.79 -9.73 -13.97
CA ILE A 33 13.46 -10.83 -14.65
C ILE A 33 14.07 -10.34 -15.97
N TYR A 34 13.34 -9.55 -16.76
CA TYR A 34 13.90 -8.97 -18.01
C TYR A 34 15.15 -8.14 -17.76
N GLN A 35 15.22 -7.38 -16.67
CA GLN A 35 16.45 -6.64 -16.34
C GLN A 35 17.58 -7.56 -15.88
N PHE A 36 17.29 -8.71 -15.29
CA PHE A 36 18.32 -9.69 -15.00
C PHE A 36 18.85 -10.35 -16.28
N LEU A 37 17.97 -10.71 -17.20
CA LEU A 37 18.34 -11.25 -18.52
C LEU A 37 19.14 -10.24 -19.33
N GLU A 38 18.73 -8.98 -19.36
CA GLU A 38 19.45 -7.88 -20.01
C GLU A 38 20.88 -7.73 -19.47
N TYR A 39 21.05 -7.84 -18.15
CA TYR A 39 22.38 -7.84 -17.54
C TYR A 39 23.21 -9.04 -17.95
N LEU A 40 22.63 -10.24 -17.93
CA LEU A 40 23.32 -11.47 -18.32
C LEU A 40 23.78 -11.42 -19.78
N GLU A 41 22.92 -10.96 -20.67
CA GLU A 41 23.23 -10.83 -22.10
C GLU A 41 24.27 -9.73 -22.36
N GLY A 42 24.03 -8.51 -21.87
CA GLY A 42 24.85 -7.34 -22.19
C GLY A 42 26.18 -7.25 -21.44
N VAL A 43 26.28 -7.83 -20.22
CA VAL A 43 27.47 -7.71 -19.37
C VAL A 43 28.22 -9.04 -19.25
N LYS A 44 27.49 -10.15 -19.13
CA LYS A 44 28.11 -11.48 -18.96
C LYS A 44 28.21 -12.29 -20.27
N ASN A 45 27.72 -11.72 -21.39
CA ASN A 45 27.69 -12.35 -22.71
C ASN A 45 26.99 -13.73 -22.72
N VAL A 46 25.95 -13.87 -21.88
CA VAL A 46 25.12 -15.06 -21.85
C VAL A 46 24.20 -15.06 -23.06
N THR A 47 24.15 -16.17 -23.75
CA THR A 47 23.27 -16.41 -24.91
C THR A 47 22.21 -17.45 -24.56
N ALA A 48 21.23 -17.64 -25.44
CA ALA A 48 20.22 -18.70 -25.25
C ALA A 48 20.83 -20.11 -25.12
N TYR A 49 22.01 -20.34 -25.69
CA TYR A 49 22.68 -21.64 -25.63
C TYR A 49 23.36 -21.95 -24.30
N ASN A 50 23.84 -20.93 -23.59
CA ASN A 50 24.55 -21.08 -22.32
C ASN A 50 23.76 -20.52 -21.11
N PHE A 51 22.48 -20.21 -21.31
CA PHE A 51 21.58 -19.78 -20.25
C PHE A 51 21.13 -20.98 -19.40
N ASN A 52 21.76 -21.15 -18.23
CA ASN A 52 21.54 -22.26 -17.33
C ASN A 52 21.59 -21.83 -15.85
N GLU A 53 21.54 -22.76 -14.92
CA GLU A 53 21.53 -22.52 -13.48
C GLU A 53 22.74 -21.74 -12.95
N THR A 54 23.91 -21.82 -13.59
CA THR A 54 25.10 -21.08 -13.17
C THR A 54 24.95 -19.58 -13.28
N CYS A 55 24.02 -19.11 -14.11
CA CYS A 55 23.65 -17.69 -14.21
C CYS A 55 23.17 -17.12 -12.89
N PHE A 56 22.65 -17.95 -12.00
CA PHE A 56 22.17 -17.56 -10.65
C PHE A 56 23.25 -17.70 -9.57
N SER A 57 24.52 -17.81 -9.93
CA SER A 57 25.60 -17.78 -8.94
C SER A 57 25.51 -16.51 -8.09
N ARG A 58 25.91 -16.63 -6.82
CA ARG A 58 25.91 -15.48 -5.89
C ARG A 58 26.66 -14.28 -6.47
N GLU A 59 27.80 -14.53 -7.08
CA GLU A 59 28.63 -13.50 -7.71
C GLU A 59 27.87 -12.76 -8.81
N ASN A 60 27.25 -13.49 -9.74
CA ASN A 60 26.46 -12.89 -10.82
C ASN A 60 25.30 -12.04 -10.28
N VAL A 61 24.63 -12.51 -9.24
CA VAL A 61 23.52 -11.77 -8.61
C VAL A 61 24.03 -10.51 -7.89
N GLU A 62 25.14 -10.59 -7.15
CA GLU A 62 25.73 -9.44 -6.50
C GLU A 62 26.21 -8.38 -7.49
N ASP A 63 26.81 -8.80 -8.62
CA ASP A 63 27.23 -7.91 -9.70
C ASP A 63 26.02 -7.28 -10.41
N TRP A 64 24.97 -8.05 -10.70
CA TRP A 64 23.73 -7.50 -11.21
C TRP A 64 23.14 -6.43 -10.28
N LEU A 65 23.16 -6.65 -8.99
CA LEU A 65 22.66 -5.69 -8.02
C LEU A 65 23.48 -4.38 -8.00
N LYS A 66 24.80 -4.46 -8.25
CA LYS A 66 25.67 -3.28 -8.44
C LYS A 66 25.30 -2.57 -9.75
N TRP A 67 25.18 -3.33 -10.84
CA TRP A 67 24.80 -2.81 -12.16
C TRP A 67 23.44 -2.08 -12.16
N LEU A 68 22.45 -2.60 -11.41
CA LEU A 68 21.17 -1.91 -11.23
C LEU A 68 21.32 -0.50 -10.64
N LEU A 69 22.29 -0.29 -9.77
CA LEU A 69 22.54 1.01 -9.14
C LEU A 69 23.39 1.92 -10.02
N SER A 70 24.47 1.39 -10.62
CA SER A 70 25.45 2.17 -11.40
C SER A 70 24.92 2.53 -12.78
N GLU A 71 24.46 1.54 -13.55
CA GLU A 71 24.08 1.72 -14.96
C GLU A 71 22.60 2.06 -15.11
N LYS A 72 21.72 1.28 -14.48
CA LYS A 72 20.26 1.53 -14.54
C LYS A 72 19.81 2.67 -13.63
N LYS A 73 20.68 3.15 -12.74
CA LYS A 73 20.41 4.23 -11.78
C LYS A 73 19.13 4.00 -10.97
N ASN A 74 18.82 2.74 -10.69
CA ASN A 74 17.68 2.36 -9.89
C ASN A 74 17.85 2.85 -8.45
N SER A 75 16.73 3.17 -7.79
CA SER A 75 16.75 3.43 -6.37
C SER A 75 17.13 2.16 -5.57
N ARG A 76 17.67 2.35 -4.36
CA ARG A 76 17.97 1.22 -3.45
C ARG A 76 16.74 0.36 -3.19
N LEU A 77 15.56 0.97 -3.03
CA LEU A 77 14.30 0.27 -2.84
C LEU A 77 13.93 -0.56 -4.08
N THR A 78 14.08 -0.02 -5.27
CA THR A 78 13.83 -0.73 -6.53
C THR A 78 14.79 -1.92 -6.67
N ARG A 79 16.08 -1.72 -6.38
CA ARG A 79 17.09 -2.78 -6.38
C ARG A 79 16.71 -3.92 -5.43
N ASP A 80 16.29 -3.61 -4.21
CA ASP A 80 15.92 -4.61 -3.22
C ASP A 80 14.62 -5.34 -3.56
N HIS A 81 13.66 -4.64 -4.18
CA HIS A 81 12.48 -5.29 -4.74
C HIS A 81 12.85 -6.31 -5.83
N ARG A 82 13.77 -5.96 -6.74
CA ARG A 82 14.24 -6.88 -7.80
C ARG A 82 14.97 -8.09 -7.23
N LEU A 83 15.77 -7.92 -6.17
CA LEU A 83 16.38 -9.02 -5.43
C LEU A 83 15.31 -9.94 -4.83
N ALA A 84 14.25 -9.38 -4.25
CA ALA A 84 13.16 -10.19 -3.68
C ALA A 84 12.42 -10.99 -4.77
N VAL A 85 12.23 -10.42 -5.96
CA VAL A 85 11.65 -11.12 -7.11
C VAL A 85 12.54 -12.28 -7.54
N LEU A 86 13.86 -12.06 -7.70
CA LEU A 86 14.79 -13.11 -8.08
C LEU A 86 14.84 -14.25 -7.06
N LYS A 87 14.81 -13.91 -5.76
CA LYS A 87 14.70 -14.93 -4.70
C LYS A 87 13.41 -15.74 -4.81
N SER A 88 12.29 -15.10 -5.13
CA SER A 88 11.01 -15.79 -5.32
C SER A 88 11.05 -16.75 -6.51
N LEU A 89 11.70 -16.37 -7.61
CA LEU A 89 11.94 -17.27 -8.75
C LEU A 89 12.83 -18.46 -8.35
N LEU A 90 13.92 -18.19 -7.64
CA LEU A 90 14.85 -19.26 -7.22
C LEU A 90 14.20 -20.26 -6.24
N GLU A 91 13.33 -19.81 -5.35
CA GLU A 91 12.56 -20.72 -4.48
C GLU A 91 11.56 -21.57 -5.30
N TYR A 92 10.96 -21.01 -6.34
CA TYR A 92 10.15 -21.79 -7.28
C TYR A 92 10.98 -22.80 -8.04
N LEU A 93 12.10 -22.39 -8.67
CA LEU A 93 13.00 -23.29 -9.42
C LEU A 93 13.52 -24.43 -8.57
N LYS A 94 13.93 -24.16 -7.35
CA LYS A 94 14.37 -25.14 -6.36
C LYS A 94 13.30 -26.20 -6.06
N SER A 95 12.02 -25.82 -6.08
CA SER A 95 10.92 -26.77 -5.90
C SER A 95 10.67 -27.67 -7.11
N ARG A 96 11.21 -27.29 -8.28
CA ARG A 96 11.05 -28.04 -9.53
C ARG A 96 12.25 -28.93 -9.86
N ASP A 97 13.48 -28.49 -9.51
CA ASP A 97 14.70 -29.24 -9.82
C ASP A 97 15.78 -28.98 -8.74
N ILE A 98 16.35 -30.04 -8.21
CA ILE A 98 17.37 -30.03 -7.15
C ILE A 98 18.62 -29.23 -7.54
N LYS A 99 18.95 -29.10 -8.83
CA LYS A 99 20.12 -28.36 -9.30
C LYS A 99 20.10 -26.88 -8.91
N TYR A 100 18.89 -26.30 -8.69
CA TYR A 100 18.75 -24.92 -8.24
C TYR A 100 18.90 -24.74 -6.73
N TYR A 101 19.00 -25.82 -5.95
CA TYR A 101 19.04 -25.75 -4.50
C TYR A 101 20.21 -24.93 -3.96
N LEU A 102 21.41 -25.16 -4.49
CA LEU A 102 22.63 -24.44 -4.06
C LEU A 102 22.54 -22.94 -4.40
N TYR A 103 22.06 -22.61 -5.59
CA TYR A 103 21.91 -21.22 -6.04
C TYR A 103 20.85 -20.48 -5.22
N SER A 104 19.69 -21.09 -4.98
CA SER A 104 18.65 -20.49 -4.12
C SER A 104 19.19 -20.18 -2.73
N ASN A 105 19.90 -21.12 -2.10
CA ASN A 105 20.45 -20.93 -0.76
C ASN A 105 21.55 -19.86 -0.74
N SER A 106 22.45 -19.84 -1.72
CA SER A 106 23.54 -18.84 -1.78
C SER A 106 23.02 -17.41 -1.96
N VAL A 107 21.94 -17.22 -2.73
CA VAL A 107 21.31 -15.93 -2.97
C VAL A 107 20.41 -15.51 -1.81
N LYS A 108 19.82 -16.46 -1.06
CA LYS A 108 18.92 -16.19 0.07
C LYS A 108 19.56 -15.26 1.09
N ASP A 109 20.85 -15.40 1.37
CA ASP A 109 21.59 -14.65 2.38
C ASP A 109 22.03 -13.24 1.90
N ILE A 110 21.86 -12.92 0.64
CA ILE A 110 22.13 -11.56 0.13
C ILE A 110 21.12 -10.60 0.78
N LYS A 111 21.63 -9.65 1.55
CA LYS A 111 20.79 -8.67 2.27
C LYS A 111 20.44 -7.50 1.37
N GLY A 112 19.28 -6.91 1.64
CA GLY A 112 18.94 -5.59 1.12
C GLY A 112 19.91 -4.52 1.64
N ILE A 113 20.00 -3.41 0.93
CA ILE A 113 20.80 -2.26 1.38
C ILE A 113 20.00 -1.54 2.45
N SER A 114 20.62 -1.37 3.64
CA SER A 114 20.03 -0.50 4.65
C SER A 114 19.96 0.93 4.09
N TYR A 115 18.77 1.43 3.93
CA TYR A 115 18.53 2.84 3.62
C TYR A 115 17.84 3.48 4.82
N GLY A 116 18.25 4.70 5.16
CA GLY A 116 17.58 5.48 6.19
C GLY A 116 16.07 5.57 5.89
N ARG A 117 15.26 5.85 6.88
CA ARG A 117 13.81 6.06 6.68
C ARG A 117 13.62 6.96 5.46
N GLY A 118 12.91 6.45 4.44
CA GLY A 118 12.57 7.25 3.27
C GLY A 118 11.96 8.59 3.71
N LYS A 119 12.02 9.61 2.86
CA LYS A 119 11.37 10.88 3.19
C LYS A 119 9.93 10.60 3.58
N GLU A 120 9.62 10.86 4.84
CA GLU A 120 8.27 10.70 5.36
C GLU A 120 7.33 11.58 4.55
N VAL A 121 6.32 10.98 3.95
CA VAL A 121 5.32 11.74 3.19
C VAL A 121 4.50 12.54 4.21
N LYS A 122 4.78 13.83 4.33
CA LYS A 122 4.06 14.70 5.26
C LYS A 122 2.62 14.87 4.76
N PRO A 123 1.61 14.73 5.66
CA PRO A 123 0.24 15.06 5.33
C PRO A 123 0.12 16.57 5.07
N LEU A 124 -0.82 16.96 4.22
CA LEU A 124 -1.15 18.36 4.01
C LEU A 124 -1.89 18.91 5.24
N SER A 125 -1.67 20.19 5.54
CA SER A 125 -2.51 20.91 6.52
C SER A 125 -3.95 21.06 6.01
N LYS A 126 -4.91 21.33 6.92
CA LYS A 126 -6.31 21.64 6.52
C LYS A 126 -6.38 22.85 5.59
N LYS A 127 -5.49 23.83 5.75
CA LYS A 127 -5.36 24.98 4.84
C LYS A 127 -4.86 24.55 3.46
N ALA A 128 -3.84 23.71 3.40
CA ALA A 128 -3.27 23.26 2.15
C ALA A 128 -4.25 22.38 1.35
N ILE A 129 -4.99 21.47 2.01
CA ILE A 129 -5.99 20.66 1.32
C ILE A 129 -7.17 21.51 0.80
N LYS A 130 -7.57 22.54 1.53
CA LYS A 130 -8.57 23.50 1.07
C LYS A 130 -8.10 24.21 -0.20
N ALA A 131 -6.87 24.77 -0.18
CA ALA A 131 -6.28 25.42 -1.34
C ALA A 131 -6.14 24.48 -2.55
N PHE A 132 -5.84 23.19 -2.31
CA PHE A 132 -5.81 22.18 -3.37
C PHE A 132 -7.19 22.01 -4.05
N PHE A 133 -8.27 21.89 -3.28
CA PHE A 133 -9.62 21.77 -3.84
C PHE A 133 -10.08 23.05 -4.54
N GLU A 134 -9.74 24.23 -4.01
CA GLU A 134 -10.05 25.52 -4.62
C GLU A 134 -9.34 25.77 -5.95
N ALA A 135 -8.18 25.12 -6.18
CA ALA A 135 -7.46 25.19 -7.45
C ALA A 135 -8.07 24.32 -8.57
N ILE A 136 -9.10 23.53 -8.29
CA ILE A 136 -9.79 22.74 -9.29
C ILE A 136 -10.79 23.61 -10.06
N ASP A 137 -10.56 23.80 -11.35
CA ASP A 137 -11.47 24.55 -12.21
C ASP A 137 -12.75 23.75 -12.54
N CYS A 138 -13.76 23.89 -11.70
CA CYS A 138 -15.05 23.23 -11.83
C CYS A 138 -15.93 23.79 -12.98
N THR A 139 -15.47 24.75 -13.76
CA THR A 139 -16.19 25.21 -14.98
C THR A 139 -16.01 24.18 -16.10
N THR A 140 -14.89 23.48 -16.12
CA THR A 140 -14.56 22.46 -17.12
C THR A 140 -15.12 21.09 -16.77
N THR A 141 -15.42 20.28 -17.78
CA THR A 141 -15.85 18.88 -17.62
C THR A 141 -14.80 18.05 -16.87
N ILE A 142 -13.51 18.23 -17.20
CA ILE A 142 -12.40 17.55 -16.55
C ILE A 142 -12.32 17.95 -15.07
N GLY A 143 -12.46 19.25 -14.77
CA GLY A 143 -12.40 19.74 -13.40
C GLY A 143 -13.57 19.25 -12.55
N LYS A 144 -14.80 19.17 -13.10
CA LYS A 144 -15.95 18.59 -12.40
C LYS A 144 -15.70 17.12 -12.03
N ARG A 145 -15.14 16.34 -12.97
CA ARG A 145 -14.74 14.96 -12.70
C ARG A 145 -13.67 14.87 -11.63
N ASP A 146 -12.60 15.66 -11.77
CA ASP A 146 -11.47 15.64 -10.84
C ASP A 146 -11.92 16.05 -9.42
N PHE A 147 -12.79 17.04 -9.30
CA PHE A 147 -13.36 17.46 -8.04
C PHE A 147 -14.17 16.33 -7.37
N ALA A 148 -15.05 15.66 -8.12
CA ALA A 148 -15.83 14.54 -7.59
C ALA A 148 -14.94 13.36 -7.18
N LEU A 149 -13.96 12.99 -8.02
CA LEU A 149 -13.03 11.90 -7.74
C LEU A 149 -12.17 12.17 -6.51
N PHE A 150 -11.57 13.36 -6.43
CA PHE A 150 -10.68 13.68 -5.31
C PHE A 150 -11.45 13.92 -4.01
N THR A 151 -12.68 14.43 -4.08
CA THR A 151 -13.59 14.50 -2.94
C THR A 151 -13.88 13.11 -2.40
N LEU A 152 -14.26 12.14 -3.26
CA LEU A 152 -14.49 10.76 -2.87
C LEU A 152 -13.23 10.13 -2.26
N MET A 153 -12.07 10.29 -2.92
CA MET A 153 -10.81 9.72 -2.44
C MET A 153 -10.38 10.31 -1.09
N TYR A 154 -10.62 11.58 -0.87
CA TYR A 154 -10.29 12.25 0.39
C TYR A 154 -11.28 11.88 1.50
N ASP A 155 -12.57 11.89 1.21
CA ASP A 155 -13.63 11.56 2.17
C ASP A 155 -13.47 10.15 2.73
N LEU A 156 -13.19 9.17 1.87
CA LEU A 156 -13.06 7.75 2.22
C LEU A 156 -11.61 7.31 2.51
N ALA A 157 -10.64 8.21 2.40
CA ALA A 157 -9.22 7.86 2.36
C ALA A 157 -8.95 6.66 1.42
N ALA A 158 -9.66 6.56 0.29
CA ALA A 158 -9.64 5.43 -0.63
C ALA A 158 -8.31 5.33 -1.39
N ARG A 159 -7.89 4.09 -1.75
CA ARG A 159 -6.81 3.92 -2.75
C ARG A 159 -7.33 4.34 -4.12
N VAL A 160 -6.45 4.89 -4.95
CA VAL A 160 -6.83 5.31 -6.31
C VAL A 160 -7.46 4.18 -7.10
N GLY A 161 -6.90 2.97 -7.05
CA GLY A 161 -7.48 1.80 -7.73
C GLY A 161 -8.86 1.42 -7.21
N GLU A 162 -9.13 1.56 -5.91
CA GLU A 162 -10.45 1.31 -5.32
C GLU A 162 -11.49 2.32 -5.80
N ALA A 163 -11.13 3.60 -5.84
CA ALA A 163 -12.01 4.65 -6.34
C ALA A 163 -12.28 4.50 -7.85
N LEU A 164 -11.29 4.08 -8.64
CA LEU A 164 -11.43 3.88 -10.07
C LEU A 164 -12.22 2.60 -10.44
N CYS A 165 -12.14 1.56 -9.59
CA CYS A 165 -12.93 0.33 -9.77
C CYS A 165 -14.40 0.48 -9.37
N LEU A 166 -14.79 1.60 -8.72
CA LEU A 166 -16.16 1.84 -8.28
C LEU A 166 -17.11 1.88 -9.47
N ARG A 167 -18.19 1.07 -9.41
CA ARG A 167 -19.23 1.04 -10.41
C ARG A 167 -20.51 1.71 -9.91
N ILE A 168 -21.39 2.06 -10.81
CA ILE A 168 -22.68 2.69 -10.46
C ILE A 168 -23.47 1.83 -9.48
N LYS A 169 -23.53 0.51 -9.68
CA LYS A 169 -24.21 -0.44 -8.78
C LYS A 169 -23.61 -0.50 -7.35
N ASP A 170 -22.41 0.01 -7.16
CA ASP A 170 -21.74 0.01 -5.88
C ASP A 170 -22.00 1.30 -5.08
N VAL A 171 -22.68 2.28 -5.69
CA VAL A 171 -23.12 3.51 -5.06
C VAL A 171 -24.57 3.31 -4.62
N CYS A 172 -24.81 3.30 -3.32
CA CYS A 172 -26.11 3.01 -2.75
C CYS A 172 -26.57 4.20 -1.89
N GLU A 173 -27.89 4.32 -1.71
CA GLU A 173 -28.48 5.35 -0.86
C GLU A 173 -29.51 4.67 0.10
N ASP A 174 -29.50 5.06 1.37
CA ASP A 174 -30.46 4.64 2.36
C ASP A 174 -30.92 5.82 3.22
N GLU A 175 -31.61 5.57 4.33
CA GLU A 175 -32.10 6.59 5.24
C GLU A 175 -30.99 7.43 5.92
N ASN A 176 -29.78 6.89 6.00
CA ASN A 176 -28.63 7.54 6.62
C ASN A 176 -27.80 8.35 5.60
N GLY A 177 -28.02 8.14 4.31
CA GLY A 177 -27.34 8.83 3.23
C GLY A 177 -26.75 7.92 2.16
N ILE A 178 -25.71 8.41 1.49
CA ILE A 178 -25.05 7.67 0.41
C ILE A 178 -23.85 6.92 0.97
N TYR A 179 -23.75 5.64 0.63
CA TYR A 179 -22.63 4.78 0.94
C TYR A 179 -22.11 4.08 -0.31
N VAL A 180 -20.86 3.63 -0.26
CA VAL A 180 -20.23 2.93 -1.38
C VAL A 180 -19.62 1.59 -0.93
N ARG A 181 -19.64 0.62 -1.85
CA ARG A 181 -18.96 -0.67 -1.68
C ARG A 181 -17.63 -0.61 -2.40
N LEU A 182 -16.53 -0.66 -1.65
CA LEU A 182 -15.18 -0.67 -2.20
C LEU A 182 -14.60 -2.08 -2.18
N TYR A 183 -13.96 -2.46 -3.28
CA TYR A 183 -13.28 -3.74 -3.46
C TYR A 183 -11.78 -3.56 -3.25
N GLY A 184 -11.26 -4.14 -2.18
CA GLY A 184 -9.86 -4.08 -1.81
C GLY A 184 -9.04 -5.27 -2.30
N LYS A 185 -7.77 -5.30 -1.95
CA LYS A 185 -6.86 -6.41 -2.27
C LYS A 185 -7.37 -7.71 -1.63
N GLY A 186 -7.34 -8.82 -2.40
CA GLY A 186 -7.81 -10.13 -1.94
C GLY A 186 -9.34 -10.27 -1.93
N ALA A 187 -10.05 -9.55 -2.80
CA ALA A 187 -11.52 -9.58 -2.92
C ALA A 187 -12.27 -9.17 -1.62
N LYS A 188 -11.58 -8.52 -0.68
CA LYS A 188 -12.22 -8.00 0.53
C LYS A 188 -13.09 -6.80 0.17
N THR A 189 -14.39 -6.92 0.40
CA THR A 189 -15.35 -5.83 0.22
C THR A 189 -15.53 -5.09 1.54
N ARG A 190 -15.63 -3.77 1.46
CA ARG A 190 -16.02 -2.93 2.59
C ARG A 190 -17.03 -1.87 2.16
N THR A 191 -17.97 -1.59 3.02
CA THR A 191 -18.96 -0.54 2.85
C THR A 191 -18.56 0.67 3.69
N LEU A 192 -18.60 1.85 3.09
CA LEU A 192 -18.24 3.11 3.76
C LEU A 192 -19.30 4.17 3.42
N ASP A 193 -19.77 4.84 4.47
CA ASP A 193 -20.68 5.98 4.33
C ASP A 193 -19.91 7.21 3.84
N LEU A 194 -20.53 7.98 2.97
CA LEU A 194 -20.02 9.27 2.52
C LEU A 194 -20.51 10.38 3.43
N SER A 195 -19.64 11.36 3.67
CA SER A 195 -20.11 12.61 4.27
C SER A 195 -21.20 13.25 3.39
N PRO A 196 -22.12 14.04 3.96
CA PRO A 196 -23.22 14.66 3.19
C PRO A 196 -22.73 15.46 1.98
N LEU A 197 -21.56 16.12 2.11
CA LEU A 197 -20.96 16.89 1.02
C LEU A 197 -20.43 15.98 -0.09
N ALA A 198 -19.71 14.92 0.27
CA ALA A 198 -19.15 13.96 -0.69
C ALA A 198 -20.27 13.19 -1.41
N GLY A 199 -21.29 12.75 -0.68
CA GLY A 199 -22.45 12.08 -1.25
C GLY A 199 -23.19 12.95 -2.27
N LYS A 200 -23.48 14.21 -1.90
CA LYS A 200 -24.11 15.19 -2.81
C LYS A 200 -23.25 15.44 -4.05
N THR A 201 -21.94 15.55 -3.87
CA THR A 201 -21.00 15.79 -4.98
C THR A 201 -20.99 14.60 -5.94
N LEU A 202 -20.93 13.38 -5.39
CA LEU A 202 -20.92 12.15 -6.19
C LEU A 202 -22.25 11.96 -6.95
N LYS A 203 -23.39 12.17 -6.30
CA LYS A 203 -24.71 12.08 -6.92
C LYS A 203 -24.84 13.06 -8.09
N LYS A 204 -24.47 14.31 -7.88
CA LYS A 204 -24.47 15.34 -8.93
C LYS A 204 -23.54 14.98 -10.09
N TYR A 205 -22.37 14.41 -9.79
CA TYR A 205 -21.44 13.93 -10.81
C TYR A 205 -22.09 12.84 -11.66
N ILE A 206 -22.70 11.83 -11.02
CA ILE A 206 -23.37 10.73 -11.71
C ILE A 206 -24.51 11.26 -12.60
N GLU A 207 -25.35 12.14 -12.09
CA GLU A 207 -26.44 12.77 -12.86
C GLU A 207 -25.92 13.48 -14.13
N VAL A 208 -24.84 14.25 -14.00
CA VAL A 208 -24.28 15.03 -15.13
C VAL A 208 -23.55 14.17 -16.14
N PHE A 209 -22.83 13.13 -15.71
CA PHE A 209 -21.95 12.36 -16.59
C PHE A 209 -22.54 11.04 -17.06
N HIS A 210 -23.49 10.45 -16.34
CA HIS A 210 -24.13 9.18 -16.67
C HIS A 210 -25.62 9.34 -17.04
N GLY A 211 -26.19 10.55 -16.81
CA GLY A 211 -27.60 10.82 -17.08
C GLY A 211 -28.55 10.26 -16.02
N GLN A 212 -29.85 10.25 -16.33
CA GLN A 212 -30.92 9.88 -15.41
C GLN A 212 -31.02 8.36 -15.20
N THR A 213 -30.57 7.57 -16.15
CA THR A 213 -30.65 6.10 -16.13
C THR A 213 -29.24 5.51 -16.35
N PRO A 214 -28.33 5.65 -15.38
CA PRO A 214 -26.96 5.16 -15.53
C PRO A 214 -26.91 3.63 -15.57
N LEU A 215 -26.06 3.07 -16.43
CA LEU A 215 -25.86 1.63 -16.52
C LEU A 215 -25.16 1.10 -15.25
N PRO A 216 -25.73 0.07 -14.56
CA PRO A 216 -25.20 -0.41 -13.27
C PRO A 216 -23.74 -0.83 -13.30
N ASP A 217 -23.28 -1.43 -14.41
CA ASP A 217 -21.92 -1.93 -14.56
C ASP A 217 -20.91 -0.89 -15.07
N SER A 218 -21.35 0.34 -15.37
CA SER A 218 -20.47 1.43 -15.74
C SER A 218 -19.56 1.81 -14.58
N PHE A 219 -18.29 2.13 -14.89
CA PHE A 219 -17.40 2.75 -13.91
C PHE A 219 -17.88 4.17 -13.60
N VAL A 220 -17.95 4.53 -12.32
CA VAL A 220 -18.30 5.89 -11.91
C VAL A 220 -17.34 6.89 -12.57
N PHE A 221 -16.03 6.63 -12.51
CA PHE A 221 -14.99 7.43 -13.15
C PHE A 221 -14.40 6.69 -14.34
N PHE A 222 -14.94 6.96 -15.51
CA PHE A 222 -14.60 6.26 -16.73
C PHE A 222 -13.58 7.02 -17.60
N SER A 223 -12.94 6.30 -18.49
CA SER A 223 -12.02 6.83 -19.49
C SER A 223 -12.77 7.42 -20.69
N PRO A 224 -12.15 8.30 -21.49
CA PRO A 224 -12.75 8.78 -22.75
C PRO A 224 -13.15 7.68 -23.74
N ARG A 225 -12.68 6.44 -23.55
CA ARG A 225 -13.04 5.28 -24.40
C ARG A 225 -14.44 4.73 -24.11
N GLY A 226 -15.12 5.21 -23.06
CA GLY A 226 -16.49 4.83 -22.73
C GLY A 226 -16.69 4.38 -21.28
N PHE A 227 -17.94 4.24 -20.88
CA PHE A 227 -18.36 3.96 -19.50
C PHE A 227 -17.88 2.63 -18.92
N LEU A 228 -17.59 1.65 -19.77
CA LEU A 228 -17.06 0.34 -19.36
C LEU A 228 -15.53 0.29 -19.32
N CYS A 229 -14.87 1.43 -19.63
CA CYS A 229 -13.43 1.54 -19.61
C CYS A 229 -12.98 2.35 -18.38
N MET A 230 -12.30 1.69 -17.46
CA MET A 230 -11.74 2.34 -16.26
C MET A 230 -10.68 3.39 -16.64
N MET A 231 -10.64 4.51 -15.93
CA MET A 231 -9.58 5.49 -16.05
C MET A 231 -8.25 4.96 -15.46
N SER A 232 -7.11 5.34 -16.02
CA SER A 232 -5.82 4.86 -15.51
C SER A 232 -5.37 5.62 -14.26
N GLU A 233 -4.66 4.93 -13.36
CA GLU A 233 -4.05 5.55 -12.17
C GLU A 233 -3.05 6.64 -12.56
N ASP A 234 -2.35 6.49 -13.69
CA ASP A 234 -1.39 7.48 -14.19
C ASP A 234 -2.08 8.79 -14.59
N THR A 235 -3.26 8.68 -15.24
CA THR A 235 -4.10 9.85 -15.54
C THR A 235 -4.47 10.60 -14.26
N VAL A 236 -4.89 9.89 -13.22
CA VAL A 236 -5.24 10.49 -11.92
C VAL A 236 -4.04 11.17 -11.28
N ASN A 237 -2.88 10.49 -11.24
CA ASN A 237 -1.67 11.06 -10.65
C ASN A 237 -1.15 12.28 -11.45
N ALA A 238 -1.26 12.28 -12.77
CA ALA A 238 -0.94 13.44 -13.61
C ALA A 238 -1.87 14.62 -13.32
N ARG A 239 -3.18 14.37 -13.11
CA ARG A 239 -4.14 15.40 -12.72
C ARG A 239 -3.86 15.97 -11.33
N LEU A 240 -3.58 15.11 -10.34
CA LEU A 240 -3.17 15.52 -9.00
C LEU A 240 -1.93 16.41 -9.03
N ALA A 241 -0.90 16.01 -9.77
CA ALA A 241 0.33 16.80 -9.91
C ALA A 241 0.08 18.18 -10.56
N LYS A 242 -0.76 18.24 -11.61
CA LYS A 242 -1.12 19.49 -12.27
C LYS A 242 -1.86 20.43 -11.33
N ILE A 243 -2.88 19.95 -10.62
CA ILE A 243 -3.67 20.76 -9.68
C ILE A 243 -2.81 21.22 -8.50
N ALA A 244 -1.98 20.33 -7.96
CA ALA A 244 -1.04 20.65 -6.89
C ALA A 244 -0.06 21.77 -7.30
N SER A 245 0.46 21.75 -8.52
CA SER A 245 1.32 22.80 -9.06
C SER A 245 0.60 24.16 -9.11
N ILE A 246 -0.68 24.17 -9.50
CA ILE A 246 -1.49 25.40 -9.51
C ILE A 246 -1.74 25.89 -8.07
N ALA A 247 -2.16 24.98 -7.18
CA ALA A 247 -2.44 25.30 -5.79
C ALA A 247 -1.20 25.78 -5.03
N HIS A 248 -0.01 25.26 -5.37
CA HIS A 248 1.27 25.65 -4.78
C HIS A 248 1.56 27.16 -4.93
N VAL A 249 1.17 27.75 -6.05
CA VAL A 249 1.36 29.19 -6.31
C VAL A 249 0.59 30.03 -5.30
N ALA A 250 -0.65 29.63 -4.99
CA ALA A 250 -1.50 30.33 -4.03
C ALA A 250 -1.21 29.96 -2.57
N CYS A 251 -0.75 28.72 -2.34
CA CYS A 251 -0.47 28.18 -1.02
C CYS A 251 0.80 27.31 -1.06
N PRO A 252 1.98 27.84 -0.70
CA PRO A 252 3.25 27.08 -0.72
C PRO A 252 3.28 25.85 0.20
N GLU A 253 2.34 25.72 1.14
CA GLU A 253 2.17 24.51 1.95
C GLU A 253 1.70 23.30 1.11
N VAL A 254 1.07 23.53 -0.04
CA VAL A 254 0.76 22.48 -1.01
C VAL A 254 2.05 22.13 -1.75
N PRO A 255 2.50 20.88 -1.77
CA PRO A 255 3.70 20.51 -2.54
C PRO A 255 3.48 20.74 -4.03
N SER A 256 4.53 21.13 -4.76
CA SER A 256 4.47 21.37 -6.20
C SER A 256 4.11 20.11 -7.02
N LYS A 257 4.27 18.92 -6.43
CA LYS A 257 3.84 17.63 -6.99
C LYS A 257 3.13 16.81 -5.92
N MET A 258 1.93 16.36 -6.22
CA MET A 258 1.13 15.47 -5.38
C MET A 258 0.84 14.16 -6.12
N HIS A 259 0.66 13.09 -5.38
CA HIS A 259 0.21 11.79 -5.88
C HIS A 259 -0.88 11.22 -4.97
N SER A 260 -1.62 10.24 -5.47
CA SER A 260 -2.79 9.66 -4.81
C SER A 260 -2.53 9.14 -3.39
N HIS A 261 -1.34 8.58 -3.14
CA HIS A 261 -0.95 8.10 -1.80
C HIS A 261 -0.85 9.24 -0.77
N GLN A 262 -0.40 10.41 -1.19
CA GLN A 262 -0.32 11.58 -0.31
C GLN A 262 -1.69 12.12 0.05
N LEU A 263 -2.64 12.13 -0.90
CA LEU A 263 -4.02 12.51 -0.64
C LEU A 263 -4.67 11.57 0.39
N ARG A 264 -4.50 10.25 0.21
CA ARG A 264 -4.97 9.24 1.16
C ARG A 264 -4.33 9.40 2.54
N HIS A 265 -3.03 9.64 2.60
CA HIS A 265 -2.32 9.87 3.86
C HIS A 265 -2.88 11.10 4.59
N THR A 266 -3.07 12.20 3.86
CA THR A 266 -3.67 13.42 4.39
C THR A 266 -5.07 13.17 4.94
N ALA A 267 -5.93 12.49 4.18
CA ALA A 267 -7.28 12.13 4.60
C ALA A 267 -7.29 11.34 5.91
N LEU A 268 -6.48 10.29 6.00
CA LEU A 268 -6.36 9.49 7.20
C LEU A 268 -5.89 10.31 8.41
N THR A 269 -4.88 11.16 8.21
CA THR A 269 -4.36 12.02 9.29
C THR A 269 -5.45 12.96 9.78
N HIS A 270 -6.23 13.56 8.87
CA HIS A 270 -7.32 14.44 9.24
C HIS A 270 -8.46 13.69 9.97
N TRP A 271 -8.81 12.47 9.57
CA TRP A 271 -9.77 11.66 10.31
C TRP A 271 -9.36 11.47 11.78
N ILE A 272 -8.09 11.14 12.02
CA ILE A 272 -7.58 10.98 13.39
C ILE A 272 -7.56 12.30 14.16
N MET A 273 -7.16 13.40 13.51
CA MET A 273 -7.17 14.74 14.12
C MET A 273 -8.61 15.17 14.47
N ASP A 274 -9.59 14.75 13.69
CA ASP A 274 -11.02 15.02 13.90
C ASP A 274 -11.66 14.04 14.90
N GLY A 275 -10.87 13.13 15.51
CA GLY A 275 -11.29 12.26 16.62
C GLY A 275 -11.73 10.86 16.21
N VAL A 276 -11.59 10.46 14.94
CA VAL A 276 -11.88 9.09 14.51
C VAL A 276 -10.90 8.12 15.19
N ASN A 277 -11.43 7.08 15.84
CA ASN A 277 -10.61 6.07 16.49
C ASN A 277 -9.71 5.35 15.45
N ILE A 278 -8.42 5.19 15.78
CA ILE A 278 -7.42 4.57 14.89
C ILE A 278 -7.78 3.14 14.47
N ALA A 279 -8.45 2.37 15.33
CA ALA A 279 -8.89 1.01 15.01
C ALA A 279 -10.03 1.05 13.98
N VAL A 280 -10.98 1.99 14.14
CA VAL A 280 -12.07 2.24 13.18
C VAL A 280 -11.49 2.67 11.84
N ALA A 281 -10.57 3.65 11.85
CA ALA A 281 -9.90 4.13 10.65
C ALA A 281 -9.11 3.00 9.94
N SER A 282 -8.41 2.14 10.69
CA SER A 282 -7.69 0.99 10.16
C SER A 282 -8.63 -0.01 9.48
N GLY A 283 -9.77 -0.31 10.09
CA GLY A 283 -10.83 -1.15 9.52
C GLY A 283 -11.39 -0.55 8.23
N ALA A 284 -11.75 0.74 8.27
CA ALA A 284 -12.25 1.48 7.11
C ALA A 284 -11.23 1.52 5.95
N LEU A 285 -9.93 1.52 6.23
CA LEU A 285 -8.87 1.46 5.23
C LEU A 285 -8.58 0.06 4.69
N GLY A 286 -9.14 -0.99 5.31
CA GLY A 286 -8.85 -2.38 4.98
C GLY A 286 -7.39 -2.76 5.25
N HIS A 287 -6.79 -2.23 6.32
CA HIS A 287 -5.46 -2.62 6.76
C HIS A 287 -5.57 -3.88 7.63
N GLU A 288 -4.78 -4.91 7.29
CA GLU A 288 -4.71 -6.16 8.09
C GLU A 288 -4.04 -5.94 9.46
N SER A 289 -3.25 -4.89 9.59
CA SER A 289 -2.55 -4.54 10.82
C SER A 289 -2.70 -3.05 11.12
N VAL A 290 -3.13 -2.74 12.33
CA VAL A 290 -3.18 -1.37 12.88
C VAL A 290 -1.80 -0.70 12.83
N ASN A 291 -0.71 -1.49 12.94
CA ASN A 291 0.66 -1.00 12.81
C ASN A 291 0.93 -0.32 11.45
N THR A 292 0.23 -0.75 10.39
CA THR A 292 0.31 -0.07 9.08
C THR A 292 -0.29 1.33 9.17
N THR A 293 -1.40 1.49 9.87
CA THR A 293 -2.06 2.79 10.09
C THR A 293 -1.21 3.70 10.97
N ILE A 294 -0.62 3.17 12.05
CA ILE A 294 0.26 3.92 12.97
C ILE A 294 1.49 4.49 12.25
N LYS A 295 2.07 3.75 11.31
CA LYS A 295 3.21 4.24 10.50
C LYS A 295 2.87 5.47 9.65
N TYR A 296 1.61 5.62 9.28
CA TYR A 296 1.15 6.78 8.49
C TYR A 296 0.86 8.03 9.35
N LEU A 297 0.73 7.88 10.67
CA LEU A 297 0.28 9.01 11.48
C LEU A 297 1.38 10.01 11.80
N GLY A 298 2.66 9.66 11.61
CA GLY A 298 3.76 10.53 12.03
C GLY A 298 3.62 11.01 13.48
N ILE A 299 2.81 10.28 14.29
CA ILE A 299 2.57 10.63 15.69
C ILE A 299 3.91 10.57 16.39
N SER A 300 4.39 11.70 16.85
CA SER A 300 5.60 11.74 17.64
C SER A 300 5.42 10.90 18.90
N ARG A 301 6.52 10.33 19.38
CA ARG A 301 6.50 9.55 20.64
C ARG A 301 5.92 10.38 21.79
N GLU A 302 6.09 11.70 21.73
CA GLU A 302 5.61 12.65 22.72
C GLU A 302 4.09 12.85 22.64
N GLU A 303 3.50 12.91 21.42
CA GLU A 303 2.05 13.00 21.24
C GLU A 303 1.35 11.72 21.69
N LEU A 304 1.93 10.55 21.39
CA LEU A 304 1.45 9.27 21.89
C LEU A 304 1.51 9.21 23.42
N GLN A 305 2.60 9.69 24.02
CA GLN A 305 2.80 9.74 25.46
C GLN A 305 1.84 10.72 26.14
N SER A 306 1.58 11.87 25.51
CA SER A 306 0.57 12.84 25.96
C SER A 306 -0.86 12.28 25.89
N ALA A 307 -1.20 11.56 24.83
CA ALA A 307 -2.49 10.88 24.71
C ALA A 307 -2.67 9.75 25.75
N LEU A 308 -1.59 8.99 26.01
CA LEU A 308 -1.58 7.93 27.01
C LEU A 308 -1.62 8.47 28.44
N SER A 309 -1.01 9.63 28.73
CA SER A 309 -1.05 10.27 30.06
C SER A 309 -2.44 10.81 30.43
N LYS A 310 -3.27 11.12 29.44
CA LYS A 310 -4.69 11.51 29.64
C LYS A 310 -5.63 10.33 29.93
N ARG A 311 -5.15 9.08 29.86
CA ARG A 311 -5.93 7.92 30.29
C ARG A 311 -6.17 7.98 31.80
N LYS A 312 -7.43 8.07 32.22
CA LYS A 312 -7.80 7.77 33.60
C LYS A 312 -7.42 6.32 33.88
N THR A 313 -6.36 6.11 34.66
CA THR A 313 -5.94 4.77 35.09
C THR A 313 -6.98 4.22 36.07
N TYR A 314 -7.82 3.31 35.60
CA TYR A 314 -8.71 2.51 36.48
C TYR A 314 -7.92 1.37 37.17
N GLY A 315 -6.77 1.65 37.77
CA GLY A 315 -5.89 0.60 38.29
C GLY A 315 -5.15 0.97 39.57
N LYS A 316 -5.75 1.75 40.49
CA LYS A 316 -5.13 2.00 41.81
C LYS A 316 -5.23 0.83 42.80
N LYS A 317 -5.92 -0.27 42.48
CA LYS A 317 -6.09 -1.39 43.44
C LYS A 317 -5.12 -2.57 43.30
N GLU A 318 -4.44 -2.73 42.15
CA GLU A 318 -3.54 -3.89 41.95
C GLU A 318 -2.10 -3.66 42.40
N GLN A 319 -1.61 -2.43 42.47
CA GLN A 319 -0.25 -2.16 42.93
C GLN A 319 -0.01 -2.47 44.43
N LYS A 320 -1.07 -2.66 45.23
CA LYS A 320 -0.91 -3.02 46.65
C LYS A 320 -0.60 -4.50 46.90
N LYS A 321 -0.85 -5.38 45.93
CA LYS A 321 -0.75 -6.85 46.13
C LYS A 321 0.69 -7.37 46.21
N TYR A 322 1.64 -6.61 45.74
CA TYR A 322 3.06 -7.03 45.66
C TYR A 322 4.05 -6.15 46.49
N LYS A 323 3.54 -5.14 47.20
CA LYS A 323 4.40 -4.24 48.02
C LYS A 323 5.07 -4.87 49.25
N HIS A 324 4.69 -6.13 49.57
CA HIS A 324 5.20 -6.82 50.78
C HIS A 324 6.12 -8.00 50.48
N LEU A 325 6.54 -8.20 49.22
CA LEU A 325 7.51 -9.24 48.88
C LEU A 325 8.92 -8.71 49.13
N LYS A 326 9.48 -9.03 50.31
CA LYS A 326 10.86 -8.66 50.69
C LYS A 326 11.93 -9.26 49.77
N ASP A 327 11.61 -10.31 49.00
CA ASP A 327 12.57 -11.07 48.19
C ASP A 327 12.39 -10.87 46.66
N GLY A 328 11.75 -9.78 46.21
CA GLY A 328 11.52 -9.50 44.78
C GLY A 328 10.84 -10.65 44.03
N LEU A 329 11.26 -10.93 42.79
CA LEU A 329 10.71 -11.99 41.96
C LEU A 329 10.86 -13.41 42.55
N LYS A 330 11.88 -13.64 43.38
CA LYS A 330 12.07 -14.94 44.07
C LYS A 330 10.98 -15.23 45.10
N GLY A 331 10.32 -14.22 45.65
CA GLY A 331 9.19 -14.38 46.58
C GLY A 331 7.89 -14.85 45.91
N LEU A 332 7.80 -14.87 44.58
CA LEU A 332 6.66 -15.40 43.82
C LEU A 332 6.71 -16.93 43.71
N ILE A 333 7.87 -17.55 43.92
CA ILE A 333 8.06 -19.00 43.81
C ILE A 333 8.19 -19.57 45.21
N ARG A 334 7.09 -19.78 45.90
CA ARG A 334 7.05 -20.59 47.15
C ARG A 334 6.86 -22.05 46.75
N ARG A 335 7.89 -22.88 46.91
CA ARG A 335 7.66 -24.34 47.08
C ARG A 335 6.99 -24.55 48.43
N ASP A 336 5.79 -25.15 48.42
CA ASP A 336 5.15 -25.68 49.62
C ASP A 336 5.97 -26.88 50.09
N SER A 337 6.96 -26.62 50.98
CA SER A 337 7.78 -27.65 51.62
C SER A 337 7.11 -28.27 52.85
N LYS A 338 5.78 -28.13 52.97
CA LYS A 338 5.02 -28.65 54.11
C LYS A 338 4.04 -29.79 53.77
N LYS A 339 4.29 -30.60 52.76
CA LYS A 339 3.48 -31.79 52.47
C LYS A 339 4.26 -33.10 52.30
N LEU A 340 5.46 -33.20 52.89
CA LEU A 340 6.25 -34.46 52.89
C LEU A 340 6.86 -34.77 54.26
N SER A 341 6.06 -34.60 55.34
CA SER A 341 6.38 -35.19 56.62
C SER A 341 5.08 -35.51 57.32
N ASN A 342 4.41 -36.57 56.91
CA ASN A 342 3.47 -37.45 57.62
C ASN A 342 2.96 -38.51 56.63
N ASN A 343 3.76 -39.57 56.50
CA ASN A 343 3.39 -40.99 56.49
C ASN A 343 4.66 -41.79 56.40
#